data_f419ab24fd28c998c61b4cb76b7a9d9c
#
_entry.id   f419ab24fd28c998c61b4cb76b7a9d9c
#
_cell.length_a   1.000
_cell.length_b   1.000
_cell.length_c   1.000
_cell.angle_alpha   90.00
_cell.angle_beta   90.00
_cell.angle_gamma   90.00
#
_symmetry.space_group_name_H-M   'P 1'
#
loop_
_entity.id
_entity.type
_entity.pdbx_description
1 polymer ?
#
loop_
_entity_poly.entity_id
_entity_poly.type
_entity_poly.pdbx_seq_one_letter_code
_entity_poly.pdbx_strand_id
1 'polypeptide(L)'
;MRHLSVPSEQTQVWLQRCRANGWLAQTGVVVVDEHHRGLPLTDDAPAEGDACWEDFPHVEVEPKNRGPTHWTEHLPEHLQSLPESTWPSSYEIMGDILILKLDEEAEPHAQAIAEAMLAQIPPLRLVCADDGVMGDFRVRALTPIHSRDGSTTTKTRVKENDQVVDVDPGEVYYSARLAHQRKKTFDEVRAFRQRINRPVVVADPYAGVGPSFVLLLKDTDLLQGYLAGDLNPKAVDLMHQNIARWTRKIDTEFTPAAVMCKDARTWK
;
A
#
# COMPACT_ATOMS: atom_id res chain seq x y z
N MET A 1 -0.71 -35.35 -10.65
CA MET A 1 -1.42 -34.47 -11.59
C MET A 1 -0.53 -34.18 -12.78
N ARG A 2 -1.07 -34.28 -14.00
CA ARG A 2 -0.35 -34.06 -15.25
C ARG A 2 0.00 -32.58 -15.44
N HIS A 3 1.26 -32.30 -15.79
CA HIS A 3 1.76 -30.96 -16.07
C HIS A 3 2.51 -30.95 -17.39
N LEU A 4 2.40 -29.84 -18.16
CA LEU A 4 3.24 -29.59 -19.32
C LEU A 4 4.57 -29.00 -18.84
N SER A 5 5.68 -29.67 -19.14
CA SER A 5 7.03 -29.18 -18.78
C SER A 5 7.57 -28.27 -19.88
N VAL A 6 7.77 -27.00 -19.56
CA VAL A 6 8.26 -25.99 -20.51
C VAL A 6 9.48 -25.23 -19.94
N PRO A 7 10.37 -24.71 -20.80
CA PRO A 7 11.45 -23.83 -20.36
C PRO A 7 10.91 -22.62 -19.56
N SER A 8 11.64 -22.21 -18.51
CA SER A 8 11.22 -21.12 -17.62
C SER A 8 10.90 -19.81 -18.36
N GLU A 9 11.64 -19.51 -19.43
CA GLU A 9 11.46 -18.34 -20.29
C GLU A 9 10.17 -18.39 -21.13
N GLN A 10 9.66 -19.59 -21.44
CA GLN A 10 8.45 -19.79 -22.21
C GLN A 10 7.18 -19.98 -21.36
N THR A 11 7.32 -20.02 -20.03
CA THR A 11 6.23 -20.25 -19.09
C THR A 11 5.02 -19.35 -19.34
N GLN A 12 5.26 -18.05 -19.54
CA GLN A 12 4.18 -17.07 -19.71
C GLN A 12 3.39 -17.29 -21.03
N VAL A 13 4.08 -17.60 -22.09
CA VAL A 13 3.47 -17.88 -23.41
C VAL A 13 2.57 -19.10 -23.34
N TRP A 14 3.07 -20.17 -22.75
CA TRP A 14 2.30 -21.41 -22.60
C TRP A 14 1.16 -21.28 -21.60
N LEU A 15 1.30 -20.51 -20.53
CA LEU A 15 0.20 -20.21 -19.62
C LEU A 15 -0.95 -19.52 -20.35
N GLN A 16 -0.67 -18.54 -21.20
CA GLN A 16 -1.68 -17.85 -21.98
C GLN A 16 -2.36 -18.81 -22.97
N ARG A 17 -1.57 -19.64 -23.68
CA ARG A 17 -2.09 -20.62 -24.63
C ARG A 17 -3.00 -21.66 -23.95
N CYS A 18 -2.54 -22.27 -22.85
CA CYS A 18 -3.33 -23.24 -22.09
C CYS A 18 -4.61 -22.62 -21.53
N ARG A 19 -4.55 -21.37 -21.05
CA ARG A 19 -5.75 -20.65 -20.55
C ARG A 19 -6.76 -20.39 -21.67
N ALA A 20 -6.30 -19.93 -22.83
CA ALA A 20 -7.17 -19.64 -23.97
C ALA A 20 -7.91 -20.89 -24.50
N ASN A 21 -7.31 -22.06 -24.33
CA ASN A 21 -7.89 -23.33 -24.75
C ASN A 21 -8.62 -24.10 -23.63
N GLY A 22 -8.69 -23.55 -22.40
CA GLY A 22 -9.33 -24.23 -21.27
C GLY A 22 -8.55 -25.42 -20.71
N TRP A 23 -7.26 -25.56 -21.06
CA TRP A 23 -6.42 -26.70 -20.65
C TRP A 23 -5.69 -26.49 -19.32
N LEU A 24 -5.76 -25.30 -18.75
CA LEU A 24 -5.05 -24.96 -17.51
C LEU A 24 -5.89 -25.31 -16.29
N ALA A 25 -5.39 -26.18 -15.42
CA ALA A 25 -6.02 -26.49 -14.16
C ALA A 25 -5.83 -25.32 -13.13
N GLN A 26 -6.72 -25.27 -12.13
CA GLN A 26 -6.73 -24.19 -11.12
C GLN A 26 -5.66 -24.35 -10.03
N THR A 27 -4.56 -25.02 -10.30
CA THR A 27 -3.43 -25.17 -9.39
C THR A 27 -2.25 -24.31 -9.82
N GLY A 28 -1.22 -24.20 -8.97
CA GLY A 28 -0.05 -23.38 -9.25
C GLY A 28 0.91 -24.05 -10.25
N VAL A 29 1.68 -23.24 -10.99
CA VAL A 29 2.85 -23.68 -11.73
C VAL A 29 3.87 -24.26 -10.76
N VAL A 30 4.44 -25.41 -11.06
CA VAL A 30 5.44 -26.10 -10.24
C VAL A 30 6.83 -25.93 -10.84
N VAL A 31 7.85 -26.05 -10.02
CA VAL A 31 9.23 -26.14 -10.46
C VAL A 31 9.51 -27.62 -10.80
N VAL A 32 9.86 -27.92 -12.04
CA VAL A 32 10.28 -29.27 -12.44
C VAL A 32 11.78 -29.44 -12.20
N ASP A 33 12.57 -28.48 -12.66
CA ASP A 33 14.01 -28.39 -12.43
C ASP A 33 14.50 -26.92 -12.51
N GLU A 34 15.82 -26.69 -12.56
CA GLU A 34 16.41 -25.34 -12.63
C GLU A 34 15.94 -24.55 -13.85
N HIS A 35 15.66 -25.21 -14.96
CA HIS A 35 15.36 -24.59 -16.25
C HIS A 35 13.92 -24.75 -16.70
N HIS A 36 13.15 -25.66 -16.08
CA HIS A 36 11.79 -25.99 -16.49
C HIS A 36 10.73 -25.73 -15.43
N ARG A 37 9.55 -25.39 -15.90
CA ARG A 37 8.33 -25.19 -15.11
C ARG A 37 7.25 -26.12 -15.62
N GLY A 38 6.49 -26.71 -14.68
CA GLY A 38 5.34 -27.55 -14.96
C GLY A 38 4.05 -26.75 -14.91
N LEU A 39 3.35 -26.65 -16.02
CA LEU A 39 2.02 -26.02 -16.11
C LEU A 39 0.96 -27.08 -15.83
N PRO A 40 0.09 -26.87 -14.83
CA PRO A 40 -0.93 -27.86 -14.47
C PRO A 40 -1.98 -28.00 -15.58
N LEU A 41 -2.27 -29.22 -16.03
CA LEU A 41 -3.21 -29.50 -17.09
C LEU A 41 -4.53 -30.08 -16.51
N THR A 42 -5.66 -29.67 -17.13
CA THR A 42 -6.95 -30.30 -16.88
C THR A 42 -7.00 -31.71 -17.52
N ASP A 43 -8.00 -32.50 -17.14
CA ASP A 43 -8.21 -33.82 -17.74
C ASP A 43 -8.63 -33.72 -19.21
N ASP A 44 -9.26 -32.60 -19.61
CA ASP A 44 -9.69 -32.32 -20.99
C ASP A 44 -8.53 -31.84 -21.88
N ALA A 45 -7.36 -31.57 -21.33
CA ALA A 45 -6.20 -31.16 -22.12
C ALA A 45 -5.69 -32.32 -22.99
N PRO A 46 -5.25 -32.07 -24.25
CA PRO A 46 -4.73 -33.07 -25.15
C PRO A 46 -3.71 -34.01 -24.49
N ALA A 47 -3.63 -35.26 -25.02
CA ALA A 47 -2.69 -36.23 -24.50
C ALA A 47 -1.24 -35.84 -24.81
N GLU A 48 -0.30 -36.42 -24.08
CA GLU A 48 1.13 -36.28 -24.38
C GLU A 48 1.43 -36.75 -25.80
N GLY A 49 2.30 -36.00 -26.50
CA GLY A 49 2.66 -36.30 -27.91
C GLY A 49 1.70 -35.68 -28.93
N ASP A 50 0.63 -35.00 -28.53
CA ASP A 50 -0.17 -34.21 -29.45
C ASP A 50 0.65 -33.06 -30.04
N ALA A 51 0.49 -32.82 -31.35
CA ALA A 51 1.24 -31.79 -32.08
C ALA A 51 1.05 -30.37 -31.49
N CYS A 52 -0.02 -30.12 -30.76
CA CYS A 52 -0.26 -28.83 -30.09
C CYS A 52 0.76 -28.49 -29.00
N TRP A 53 1.49 -29.48 -28.47
CA TRP A 53 2.46 -29.31 -27.42
C TRP A 53 3.90 -28.99 -27.91
N GLU A 54 4.12 -28.98 -29.22
CA GLU A 54 5.44 -28.65 -29.81
C GLU A 54 6.59 -29.51 -29.20
N ASP A 55 6.31 -30.80 -29.02
CA ASP A 55 7.23 -31.81 -28.42
C ASP A 55 7.60 -31.57 -26.94
N PHE A 56 6.96 -30.64 -26.24
CA PHE A 56 7.15 -30.49 -24.79
C PHE A 56 6.55 -31.69 -24.03
N PRO A 57 7.31 -32.31 -23.12
CA PRO A 57 6.86 -33.50 -22.42
C PRO A 57 5.87 -33.17 -21.30
N HIS A 58 5.05 -34.14 -20.97
CA HIS A 58 4.25 -34.12 -19.77
C HIS A 58 5.02 -34.75 -18.59
N VAL A 59 4.83 -34.18 -17.39
CA VAL A 59 5.40 -34.70 -16.15
C VAL A 59 4.28 -34.88 -15.12
N GLU A 60 4.39 -35.94 -14.34
CA GLU A 60 3.53 -36.16 -13.18
C GLU A 60 4.19 -35.53 -11.95
N VAL A 61 3.57 -34.47 -11.43
CA VAL A 61 4.06 -33.76 -10.22
C VAL A 61 2.89 -33.53 -9.28
N GLU A 62 3.17 -33.52 -7.97
CA GLU A 62 2.14 -33.15 -7.00
C GLU A 62 1.65 -31.73 -7.27
N PRO A 63 0.32 -31.52 -7.28
CA PRO A 63 -0.24 -30.20 -7.55
C PRO A 63 0.16 -29.23 -6.45
N LYS A 64 0.68 -28.08 -6.85
CA LYS A 64 0.88 -26.99 -5.92
C LYS A 64 -0.45 -26.31 -5.67
N ASN A 65 -1.06 -26.59 -4.53
CA ASN A 65 -2.25 -25.85 -4.09
C ASN A 65 -1.95 -24.35 -4.12
N ARG A 66 -2.68 -23.60 -4.91
CA ARG A 66 -2.74 -22.15 -4.76
C ARG A 66 -3.42 -21.91 -3.44
N GLY A 67 -2.72 -21.27 -2.52
CA GLY A 67 -3.37 -20.69 -1.36
C GLY A 67 -4.46 -19.69 -1.80
N PRO A 68 -5.30 -19.24 -0.90
CA PRO A 68 -6.33 -18.25 -1.16
C PRO A 68 -5.79 -17.06 -1.96
N THR A 69 -6.48 -16.68 -3.03
CA THR A 69 -6.10 -15.58 -3.92
C THR A 69 -6.84 -14.29 -3.58
N HIS A 70 -7.98 -14.43 -2.89
CA HIS A 70 -8.81 -13.32 -2.44
C HIS A 70 -9.18 -13.50 -0.96
N TRP A 71 -9.32 -12.40 -0.24
CA TRP A 71 -9.60 -12.43 1.19
C TRP A 71 -10.93 -13.14 1.53
N THR A 72 -11.92 -13.13 0.63
CA THR A 72 -13.20 -13.82 0.83
C THR A 72 -13.07 -15.35 0.95
N GLU A 73 -12.00 -15.91 0.39
CA GLU A 73 -11.70 -17.35 0.51
C GLU A 73 -11.24 -17.76 1.94
N HIS A 74 -10.90 -16.78 2.78
CA HIS A 74 -10.60 -16.97 4.20
C HIS A 74 -11.83 -16.83 5.11
N LEU A 75 -12.97 -16.40 4.56
CA LEU A 75 -14.21 -16.31 5.35
C LEU A 75 -14.67 -17.70 5.79
N PRO A 76 -15.38 -17.81 6.92
CA PRO A 76 -16.09 -19.04 7.29
C PRO A 76 -17.01 -19.52 6.16
N GLU A 77 -17.13 -20.84 5.95
CA GLU A 77 -17.84 -21.46 4.83
C GLU A 77 -19.28 -20.94 4.65
N HIS A 78 -19.99 -20.74 5.78
CA HIS A 78 -21.36 -20.23 5.76
C HIS A 78 -21.48 -18.77 5.26
N LEU A 79 -20.39 -17.99 5.31
CA LEU A 79 -20.34 -16.63 4.78
C LEU A 79 -19.92 -16.59 3.31
N GLN A 80 -19.13 -17.56 2.84
CA GLN A 80 -18.69 -17.61 1.44
C GLN A 80 -19.85 -17.76 0.44
N SER A 81 -21.02 -18.22 0.90
CA SER A 81 -22.23 -18.37 0.09
C SER A 81 -23.04 -17.07 -0.07
N LEU A 82 -22.70 -16.01 0.66
CA LEU A 82 -23.37 -14.71 0.57
C LEU A 82 -23.03 -14.02 -0.76
N PRO A 83 -23.95 -13.17 -1.28
CA PRO A 83 -23.71 -12.41 -2.49
C PRO A 83 -22.42 -11.56 -2.41
N GLU A 84 -21.71 -11.39 -3.52
CA GLU A 84 -20.52 -10.57 -3.59
C GLU A 84 -20.79 -9.09 -3.21
N SER A 85 -22.01 -8.63 -3.44
CA SER A 85 -22.46 -7.27 -3.05
C SER A 85 -22.49 -7.03 -1.55
N THR A 86 -22.50 -8.09 -0.73
CA THR A 86 -22.42 -7.99 0.75
C THR A 86 -21.04 -7.50 1.22
N TRP A 87 -20.01 -7.63 0.37
CA TRP A 87 -18.64 -7.41 0.79
C TRP A 87 -18.12 -6.02 0.40
N PRO A 88 -17.23 -5.40 1.20
CA PRO A 88 -16.62 -4.12 0.85
C PRO A 88 -15.92 -4.20 -0.50
N SER A 89 -16.29 -3.33 -1.43
CA SER A 89 -15.73 -3.28 -2.79
C SER A 89 -14.35 -2.63 -2.85
N SER A 90 -13.96 -1.90 -1.79
CA SER A 90 -12.68 -1.19 -1.73
C SER A 90 -12.19 -1.00 -0.30
N TYR A 91 -10.88 -0.94 -0.16
CA TYR A 91 -10.19 -0.61 1.09
C TYR A 91 -8.94 0.22 0.79
N GLU A 92 -8.43 0.88 1.82
CA GLU A 92 -7.16 1.62 1.76
C GLU A 92 -6.16 0.98 2.72
N ILE A 93 -4.92 0.80 2.28
CA ILE A 93 -3.83 0.36 3.15
C ILE A 93 -2.94 1.57 3.44
N MET A 94 -2.74 1.84 4.71
CA MET A 94 -1.85 2.88 5.20
C MET A 94 -0.82 2.27 6.16
N GLY A 95 0.40 2.07 5.69
CA GLY A 95 1.42 1.34 6.45
C GLY A 95 1.01 -0.11 6.73
N ASP A 96 0.81 -0.43 7.99
CA ASP A 96 0.36 -1.75 8.47
C ASP A 96 -1.12 -1.77 8.90
N ILE A 97 -1.88 -0.76 8.48
CA ILE A 97 -3.31 -0.60 8.81
C ILE A 97 -4.14 -0.70 7.53
N LEU A 98 -5.20 -1.48 7.57
CA LEU A 98 -6.24 -1.53 6.55
C LEU A 98 -7.45 -0.75 7.04
N ILE A 99 -7.95 0.13 6.18
CA ILE A 99 -9.10 1.00 6.44
C ILE A 99 -10.16 0.71 5.40
N LEU A 100 -11.36 0.36 5.85
CA LEU A 100 -12.48 0.03 4.96
C LEU A 100 -13.78 0.66 5.44
N LYS A 101 -14.69 0.91 4.50
CA LYS A 101 -16.06 1.27 4.83
C LYS A 101 -16.90 0.01 4.89
N LEU A 102 -17.70 -0.10 5.94
CA LEU A 102 -18.72 -1.11 6.06
C LEU A 102 -20.07 -0.44 5.80
N ASP A 103 -20.88 -1.07 4.97
CA ASP A 103 -22.29 -0.75 4.83
C ASP A 103 -23.15 -1.60 5.79
N GLU A 104 -24.45 -1.35 5.82
CA GLU A 104 -25.38 -2.02 6.73
C GLU A 104 -25.40 -3.55 6.56
N GLU A 105 -25.08 -4.06 5.34
CA GLU A 105 -25.06 -5.50 5.05
C GLU A 105 -23.75 -6.15 5.52
N ALA A 106 -22.63 -5.43 5.43
CA ALA A 106 -21.31 -5.91 5.83
C ALA A 106 -21.04 -5.77 7.33
N GLU A 107 -21.64 -4.78 8.00
CA GLU A 107 -21.39 -4.45 9.40
C GLU A 107 -21.55 -5.65 10.36
N PRO A 108 -22.58 -6.51 10.26
CA PRO A 108 -22.70 -7.70 11.10
C PRO A 108 -21.55 -8.71 10.94
N HIS A 109 -20.81 -8.63 9.86
CA HIS A 109 -19.71 -9.51 9.51
C HIS A 109 -18.33 -8.88 9.68
N ALA A 110 -18.25 -7.67 10.27
CA ALA A 110 -17.04 -6.87 10.39
C ALA A 110 -15.84 -7.66 10.94
N GLN A 111 -16.05 -8.45 12.00
CA GLN A 111 -15.00 -9.26 12.61
C GLN A 111 -14.46 -10.33 11.64
N ALA A 112 -15.34 -11.06 10.98
CA ALA A 112 -14.93 -12.11 10.04
C ALA A 112 -14.22 -11.52 8.80
N ILE A 113 -14.68 -10.37 8.30
CA ILE A 113 -14.03 -9.62 7.23
C ILE A 113 -12.62 -9.22 7.64
N ALA A 114 -12.46 -8.64 8.83
CA ALA A 114 -11.16 -8.17 9.32
C ALA A 114 -10.16 -9.32 9.51
N GLU A 115 -10.60 -10.45 10.08
CA GLU A 115 -9.79 -11.65 10.23
C GLU A 115 -9.35 -12.23 8.88
N ALA A 116 -10.28 -12.31 7.92
CA ALA A 116 -10.01 -12.79 6.57
C ALA A 116 -9.02 -11.88 5.82
N MET A 117 -9.16 -10.55 5.94
CA MET A 117 -8.23 -9.59 5.35
C MET A 117 -6.84 -9.65 5.97
N LEU A 118 -6.73 -9.81 7.29
CA LEU A 118 -5.46 -10.02 7.95
C LEU A 118 -4.81 -11.35 7.52
N ALA A 119 -5.59 -12.43 7.34
CA ALA A 119 -5.08 -13.70 6.85
C ALA A 119 -4.51 -13.56 5.44
N GLN A 120 -5.21 -12.85 4.55
CA GLN A 120 -4.80 -12.64 3.15
C GLN A 120 -3.58 -11.73 3.02
N ILE A 121 -3.41 -10.74 3.91
CA ILE A 121 -2.35 -9.72 3.81
C ILE A 121 -1.48 -9.74 5.07
N PRO A 122 -0.47 -10.63 5.12
CA PRO A 122 0.36 -10.84 6.33
C PRO A 122 1.02 -9.58 6.93
N PRO A 123 1.44 -8.56 6.14
CA PRO A 123 2.05 -7.35 6.69
C PRO A 123 1.09 -6.46 7.49
N LEU A 124 -0.21 -6.67 7.40
CA LEU A 124 -1.19 -5.89 8.14
C LEU A 124 -1.22 -6.29 9.62
N ARG A 125 -1.30 -5.29 10.48
CA ARG A 125 -1.45 -5.41 11.93
C ARG A 125 -2.88 -5.17 12.39
N LEU A 126 -3.55 -4.19 11.80
CA LEU A 126 -4.83 -3.66 12.26
C LEU A 126 -5.80 -3.46 11.09
N VAL A 127 -7.07 -3.77 11.31
CA VAL A 127 -8.18 -3.41 10.43
C VAL A 127 -9.11 -2.46 11.16
N CYS A 128 -9.44 -1.34 10.52
CA CYS A 128 -10.36 -0.33 11.04
C CYS A 128 -11.54 -0.08 10.10
N ALA A 129 -12.72 0.16 10.66
CA ALA A 129 -13.82 0.80 9.95
C ALA A 129 -13.56 2.31 9.82
N ASP A 130 -13.94 2.88 8.67
CA ASP A 130 -13.93 4.32 8.41
C ASP A 130 -15.35 4.87 8.53
N ASP A 131 -15.67 5.48 9.67
CA ASP A 131 -16.96 6.06 9.98
C ASP A 131 -17.10 7.50 9.43
N GLY A 132 -16.15 7.92 8.59
CA GLY A 132 -16.16 9.22 7.93
C GLY A 132 -15.14 10.20 8.50
N VAL A 133 -15.34 11.48 8.19
CA VAL A 133 -14.44 12.56 8.58
C VAL A 133 -15.08 13.41 9.66
N MET A 134 -14.35 13.71 10.72
CA MET A 134 -14.84 14.47 11.86
C MET A 134 -14.03 15.75 12.12
N GLY A 135 -14.73 16.75 12.66
CA GLY A 135 -14.17 17.98 13.22
C GLY A 135 -13.43 18.88 12.23
N ASP A 136 -12.91 19.98 12.76
CA ASP A 136 -12.25 21.04 11.99
C ASP A 136 -10.91 20.58 11.38
N PHE A 137 -10.25 19.57 11.98
CA PHE A 137 -9.01 18.99 11.48
C PHE A 137 -9.22 17.96 10.38
N ARG A 138 -10.48 17.63 10.03
CA ARG A 138 -10.84 16.66 9.01
C ARG A 138 -10.18 15.29 9.21
N VAL A 139 -10.10 14.86 10.48
CA VAL A 139 -9.56 13.58 10.86
C VAL A 139 -10.59 12.47 10.59
N ARG A 140 -10.14 11.30 10.22
CA ARG A 140 -11.02 10.14 10.04
C ARG A 140 -11.47 9.61 11.40
N ALA A 141 -12.77 9.30 11.52
CA ALA A 141 -13.26 8.47 12.60
C ALA A 141 -12.94 7.02 12.28
N LEU A 142 -11.93 6.48 12.92
CA LEU A 142 -11.50 5.10 12.70
C LEU A 142 -11.86 4.25 13.91
N THR A 143 -12.71 3.25 13.69
CA THR A 143 -13.05 2.26 14.71
C THR A 143 -12.27 0.98 14.49
N PRO A 144 -11.33 0.59 15.40
CA PRO A 144 -10.61 -0.68 15.31
C PRO A 144 -11.59 -1.86 15.36
N ILE A 145 -11.49 -2.76 14.36
CA ILE A 145 -12.31 -3.98 14.28
C ILE A 145 -11.52 -5.17 14.82
N HIS A 146 -10.34 -5.41 14.27
CA HIS A 146 -9.48 -6.53 14.68
C HIS A 146 -8.01 -6.20 14.55
N SER A 147 -7.22 -6.70 15.48
CA SER A 147 -5.78 -6.50 15.54
C SER A 147 -5.04 -7.83 15.73
N ARG A 148 -3.97 -8.02 14.97
CA ARG A 148 -3.12 -9.21 15.05
C ARG A 148 -2.31 -9.30 16.35
N ASP A 149 -1.88 -8.15 16.88
CA ASP A 149 -1.04 -8.03 18.07
C ASP A 149 -1.77 -7.48 19.32
N GLY A 150 -3.08 -7.28 19.19
CA GLY A 150 -3.91 -6.70 20.25
C GLY A 150 -3.83 -5.17 20.37
N SER A 151 -2.95 -4.52 19.60
CA SER A 151 -2.82 -3.06 19.61
C SER A 151 -3.88 -2.39 18.73
N THR A 152 -4.60 -1.43 19.28
CA THR A 152 -5.64 -0.64 18.57
C THR A 152 -5.16 0.72 18.10
N THR A 153 -3.87 1.05 18.32
CA THR A 153 -3.32 2.34 17.88
C THR A 153 -3.32 2.45 16.35
N THR A 154 -3.80 3.57 15.86
CA THR A 154 -3.77 3.90 14.42
C THR A 154 -2.44 4.52 13.98
N LYS A 155 -1.48 4.72 14.90
CA LYS A 155 -0.14 5.17 14.55
C LYS A 155 0.60 4.14 13.72
N THR A 156 1.09 4.55 12.55
CA THR A 156 1.76 3.70 11.59
C THR A 156 2.85 4.44 10.82
N ARG A 157 3.51 3.75 9.89
CA ARG A 157 4.55 4.28 9.02
C ARG A 157 4.22 4.01 7.57
N VAL A 158 4.28 5.05 6.76
CA VAL A 158 4.15 4.92 5.31
C VAL A 158 5.47 5.24 4.63
N LYS A 159 5.71 4.63 3.48
CA LYS A 159 6.88 4.93 2.67
C LYS A 159 6.47 5.88 1.54
N GLU A 160 7.09 7.05 1.46
CA GLU A 160 6.90 8.02 0.40
C GLU A 160 8.25 8.55 -0.09
N ASN A 161 8.51 8.48 -1.41
CA ASN A 161 9.77 8.93 -2.02
C ASN A 161 11.04 8.38 -1.34
N ASP A 162 11.02 7.08 -1.00
CA ASP A 162 12.09 6.35 -0.29
C ASP A 162 12.36 6.81 1.14
N GLN A 163 11.50 7.65 1.69
CA GLN A 163 11.54 8.04 3.08
C GLN A 163 10.36 7.45 3.87
N VAL A 164 10.59 7.28 5.16
CA VAL A 164 9.55 6.86 6.10
C VAL A 164 8.87 8.09 6.68
N VAL A 165 7.54 8.11 6.64
CA VAL A 165 6.68 9.13 7.22
C VAL A 165 5.89 8.49 8.35
N ASP A 166 6.06 8.96 9.58
CA ASP A 166 5.19 8.58 10.70
C ASP A 166 3.85 9.30 10.55
N VAL A 167 2.77 8.55 10.60
CA VAL A 167 1.40 9.05 10.48
C VAL A 167 0.49 8.38 11.52
N ASP A 168 -0.62 9.03 11.84
CA ASP A 168 -1.68 8.49 12.68
C ASP A 168 -3.04 8.88 12.06
N PRO A 169 -3.59 8.06 11.16
CA PRO A 169 -4.79 8.42 10.42
C PRO A 169 -6.05 8.64 11.29
N GLY A 170 -6.05 8.16 12.53
CA GLY A 170 -7.12 8.46 13.51
C GLY A 170 -6.94 9.79 14.24
N GLU A 171 -5.79 10.46 14.10
CA GLU A 171 -5.48 11.72 14.79
C GLU A 171 -5.15 12.86 13.81
N VAL A 172 -4.68 12.54 12.59
CA VAL A 172 -4.20 13.54 11.62
C VAL A 172 -4.67 13.23 10.21
N TYR A 173 -4.82 14.26 9.41
CA TYR A 173 -5.05 14.08 7.99
C TYR A 173 -3.73 13.70 7.28
N TYR A 174 -3.78 12.62 6.52
CA TYR A 174 -2.74 12.24 5.56
C TYR A 174 -3.37 11.54 4.36
N SER A 175 -2.83 11.77 3.17
CA SER A 175 -3.25 11.06 1.95
C SER A 175 -2.04 10.70 1.08
N ALA A 176 -1.82 9.42 0.89
CA ALA A 176 -0.79 8.90 -0.02
C ALA A 176 -1.04 9.28 -1.48
N ARG A 177 -2.31 9.48 -1.87
CA ARG A 177 -2.71 9.89 -3.24
C ARG A 177 -2.14 11.25 -3.64
N LEU A 178 -1.82 12.10 -2.66
CA LEU A 178 -1.22 13.42 -2.90
C LEU A 178 0.31 13.37 -3.12
N ALA A 179 0.95 12.22 -3.05
CA ALA A 179 2.40 12.09 -3.25
C ALA A 179 2.85 12.66 -4.61
N HIS A 180 2.05 12.45 -5.68
CA HIS A 180 2.35 13.03 -6.98
C HIS A 180 2.30 14.56 -6.97
N GLN A 181 1.32 15.16 -6.29
CA GLN A 181 1.21 16.62 -6.17
C GLN A 181 2.38 17.20 -5.38
N ARG A 182 2.79 16.55 -4.29
CA ARG A 182 3.97 16.95 -3.52
C ARG A 182 5.26 16.87 -4.34
N LYS A 183 5.40 15.83 -5.17
CA LYS A 183 6.51 15.73 -6.12
C LYS A 183 6.50 16.87 -7.13
N LYS A 184 5.35 17.23 -7.69
CA LYS A 184 5.22 18.37 -8.61
C LYS A 184 5.61 19.68 -7.92
N THR A 185 5.15 19.92 -6.69
CA THR A 185 5.54 21.09 -5.90
C THR A 185 7.06 21.16 -5.70
N PHE A 186 7.69 20.03 -5.36
CA PHE A 186 9.15 19.95 -5.27
C PHE A 186 9.83 20.34 -6.58
N ASP A 187 9.37 19.82 -7.72
CA ASP A 187 9.95 20.11 -9.04
C ASP A 187 9.84 21.61 -9.38
N GLU A 188 8.73 22.26 -9.04
CA GLU A 188 8.54 23.71 -9.22
C GLU A 188 9.45 24.53 -8.32
N VAL A 189 9.59 24.16 -7.06
CA VAL A 189 10.52 24.84 -6.12
C VAL A 189 11.96 24.71 -6.61
N ARG A 190 12.35 23.54 -7.12
CA ARG A 190 13.67 23.28 -7.69
C ARG A 190 13.93 24.14 -8.95
N ALA A 191 12.96 24.22 -9.84
CA ALA A 191 13.05 25.06 -11.03
C ALA A 191 13.15 26.55 -10.64
N PHE A 192 12.38 27.00 -9.65
CA PHE A 192 12.48 28.36 -9.12
C PHE A 192 13.87 28.65 -8.55
N ARG A 193 14.41 27.75 -7.72
CA ARG A 193 15.78 27.85 -7.15
C ARG A 193 16.82 28.00 -8.24
N GLN A 194 16.75 27.17 -9.30
CA GLN A 194 17.66 27.25 -10.43
C GLN A 194 17.60 28.61 -11.14
N ARG A 195 16.39 29.17 -11.33
CA ARG A 195 16.18 30.46 -11.97
C ARG A 195 16.77 31.64 -11.19
N ILE A 196 16.64 31.61 -9.83
CA ILE A 196 17.16 32.68 -8.98
C ILE A 196 18.62 32.46 -8.54
N ASN A 197 19.16 31.29 -8.83
CA ASN A 197 20.54 30.87 -8.52
C ASN A 197 20.94 31.01 -7.03
N ARG A 198 20.01 30.75 -6.12
CA ARG A 198 20.27 30.74 -4.67
C ARG A 198 19.26 29.83 -3.95
N PRO A 199 19.63 29.27 -2.77
CA PRO A 199 18.68 28.51 -1.97
C PRO A 199 17.46 29.35 -1.56
N VAL A 200 16.34 28.67 -1.32
CA VAL A 200 15.05 29.29 -0.99
C VAL A 200 14.60 28.99 0.43
N VAL A 201 13.80 29.86 1.02
CA VAL A 201 13.02 29.56 2.22
C VAL A 201 11.63 29.14 1.78
N VAL A 202 11.16 27.97 2.23
CA VAL A 202 9.82 27.46 1.96
C VAL A 202 8.95 27.63 3.20
N ALA A 203 7.77 28.22 3.04
CA ALA A 203 6.76 28.31 4.08
C ALA A 203 5.54 27.45 3.69
N ASP A 204 5.18 26.49 4.55
CA ASP A 204 3.97 25.66 4.39
C ASP A 204 3.15 25.74 5.70
N PRO A 205 2.10 26.59 5.74
CA PRO A 205 1.28 26.76 6.93
C PRO A 205 0.21 25.68 7.11
N TYR A 206 0.13 24.70 6.20
CA TYR A 206 -0.79 23.57 6.22
C TYR A 206 -0.04 22.25 6.02
N ALA A 207 1.10 22.13 6.65
CA ALA A 207 2.07 21.08 6.39
C ALA A 207 1.62 19.67 6.84
N GLY A 208 0.56 19.56 7.67
CA GLY A 208 0.15 18.29 8.26
C GLY A 208 1.27 17.63 9.03
N VAL A 209 1.56 16.36 8.72
CA VAL A 209 2.72 15.64 9.29
C VAL A 209 4.03 15.93 8.55
N GLY A 210 4.05 16.93 7.67
CA GLY A 210 5.22 17.40 6.93
C GLY A 210 5.57 16.63 5.64
N PRO A 211 4.69 15.88 4.96
CA PRO A 211 5.10 15.02 3.84
C PRO A 211 5.66 15.81 2.65
N SER A 212 5.31 17.08 2.48
CA SER A 212 5.90 17.96 1.45
C SER A 212 7.41 18.16 1.65
N PHE A 213 7.88 18.09 2.89
CA PHE A 213 9.29 18.28 3.22
C PHE A 213 10.18 17.07 2.96
N VAL A 214 9.61 15.88 2.70
CA VAL A 214 10.36 14.65 2.39
C VAL A 214 11.39 14.86 1.28
N LEU A 215 10.97 15.45 0.17
CA LEU A 215 11.84 15.73 -0.98
C LEU A 215 12.64 17.03 -0.82
N LEU A 216 12.01 18.06 -0.24
CA LEU A 216 12.63 19.38 -0.08
C LEU A 216 13.87 19.32 0.81
N LEU A 217 13.83 18.57 1.92
CA LEU A 217 14.96 18.42 2.83
C LEU A 217 16.03 17.46 2.33
N LYS A 218 15.68 16.54 1.40
CA LYS A 218 16.64 15.62 0.80
C LYS A 218 17.60 16.30 -0.18
N ASP A 219 17.16 17.38 -0.83
CA ASP A 219 17.97 18.20 -1.74
C ASP A 219 18.63 19.33 -0.93
N THR A 220 19.84 19.07 -0.41
CA THR A 220 20.54 19.95 0.53
C THR A 220 20.91 21.32 -0.03
N ASP A 221 20.96 21.47 -1.37
CA ASP A 221 21.25 22.72 -2.04
C ASP A 221 20.00 23.54 -2.34
N LEU A 222 18.83 22.98 -2.11
CA LEU A 222 17.54 23.57 -2.46
C LEU A 222 17.11 24.61 -1.44
N LEU A 223 17.14 24.24 -0.15
CA LEU A 223 16.61 25.05 0.93
C LEU A 223 17.71 25.81 1.68
N GLN A 224 17.50 27.11 1.87
CA GLN A 224 18.15 27.88 2.91
C GLN A 224 17.51 27.60 4.28
N GLY A 225 16.17 27.48 4.29
CA GLY A 225 15.40 27.26 5.51
C GLY A 225 13.94 26.91 5.22
N TYR A 226 13.19 26.67 6.28
CA TYR A 226 11.78 26.36 6.21
C TYR A 226 10.98 26.89 7.39
N LEU A 227 9.71 27.17 7.13
CA LEU A 227 8.67 27.48 8.13
C LEU A 227 7.53 26.51 7.85
N ALA A 228 7.31 25.54 8.73
CA ALA A 228 6.26 24.55 8.62
C ALA A 228 5.24 24.71 9.74
N GLY A 229 3.97 24.55 9.47
CA GLY A 229 2.97 24.64 10.51
C GLY A 229 1.69 23.89 10.18
N ASP A 230 0.96 23.60 11.23
CA ASP A 230 -0.40 23.05 11.15
C ASP A 230 -1.21 23.54 12.36
N LEU A 231 -2.51 23.51 12.24
CA LEU A 231 -3.43 23.84 13.33
C LEU A 231 -3.59 22.65 14.29
N ASN A 232 -3.47 21.42 13.79
CA ASN A 232 -3.60 20.22 14.59
C ASN A 232 -2.30 19.92 15.37
N PRO A 233 -2.31 19.98 16.72
CA PRO A 233 -1.10 19.73 17.52
C PRO A 233 -0.53 18.33 17.34
N LYS A 234 -1.36 17.32 17.08
CA LYS A 234 -0.91 15.95 16.80
C LYS A 234 -0.15 15.86 15.47
N ALA A 235 -0.58 16.61 14.47
CA ALA A 235 0.15 16.72 13.20
C ALA A 235 1.51 17.38 13.40
N VAL A 236 1.58 18.44 14.21
CA VAL A 236 2.82 19.14 14.54
C VAL A 236 3.80 18.24 15.29
N ASP A 237 3.34 17.45 16.27
CA ASP A 237 4.16 16.49 17.00
C ASP A 237 4.78 15.43 16.06
N LEU A 238 3.97 14.89 15.13
CA LEU A 238 4.44 13.95 14.12
C LEU A 238 5.39 14.62 13.11
N MET A 239 5.11 15.86 12.71
CA MET A 239 5.98 16.64 11.82
C MET A 239 7.37 16.86 12.44
N HIS A 240 7.47 17.18 13.72
CA HIS A 240 8.75 17.26 14.43
C HIS A 240 9.51 15.94 14.36
N GLN A 241 8.84 14.80 14.63
CA GLN A 241 9.47 13.48 14.57
C GLN A 241 9.95 13.15 13.15
N ASN A 242 9.15 13.45 12.15
CA ASN A 242 9.44 13.21 10.74
C ASN A 242 10.63 14.04 10.26
N ILE A 243 10.61 15.34 10.49
CA ILE A 243 11.70 16.26 10.10
C ILE A 243 13.01 15.85 10.81
N ALA A 244 12.98 15.59 12.11
CA ALA A 244 14.16 15.14 12.86
C ALA A 244 14.74 13.83 12.29
N ARG A 245 13.87 12.91 11.83
CA ARG A 245 14.30 11.66 11.16
C ARG A 245 14.98 11.95 9.83
N TRP A 246 14.36 12.78 8.98
CA TRP A 246 14.85 13.06 7.63
C TRP A 246 16.14 13.86 7.63
N THR A 247 16.32 14.76 8.61
CA THR A 247 17.51 15.61 8.72
C THR A 247 18.67 14.98 9.52
N ARG A 248 18.45 13.84 10.20
CA ARG A 248 19.44 13.21 11.08
C ARG A 248 20.83 12.97 10.45
N LYS A 249 20.89 12.79 9.13
CA LYS A 249 22.13 12.50 8.38
C LYS A 249 22.51 13.66 7.44
N ILE A 250 21.86 14.79 7.56
CA ILE A 250 22.09 15.96 6.73
C ILE A 250 22.97 16.92 7.54
N ASP A 251 24.12 17.27 6.98
CA ASP A 251 25.06 18.21 7.57
C ASP A 251 24.81 19.63 7.03
N THR A 252 23.54 20.02 6.94
CA THR A 252 23.12 21.36 6.50
C THR A 252 22.33 22.03 7.60
N GLU A 253 22.76 23.22 7.98
CA GLU A 253 22.02 24.05 8.91
C GLU A 253 20.99 24.90 8.15
N PHE A 254 19.70 24.62 8.43
CA PHE A 254 18.60 25.38 7.86
C PHE A 254 18.28 26.61 8.71
N THR A 255 18.25 27.80 8.06
CA THR A 255 17.93 29.07 8.75
C THR A 255 16.99 29.91 7.88
N PRO A 256 15.74 30.18 8.30
CA PRO A 256 15.09 29.67 9.51
C PRO A 256 14.73 28.17 9.44
N ALA A 257 14.63 27.52 10.61
CA ALA A 257 14.10 26.17 10.74
C ALA A 257 13.04 26.17 11.85
N ALA A 258 11.77 26.28 11.49
CA ALA A 258 10.70 26.38 12.48
C ALA A 258 9.51 25.47 12.13
N VAL A 259 8.99 24.81 13.15
CA VAL A 259 7.74 24.05 13.12
C VAL A 259 6.79 24.66 14.15
N MET A 260 5.56 24.99 13.75
CA MET A 260 4.64 25.78 14.56
C MET A 260 3.26 25.15 14.61
N CYS A 261 2.68 25.04 15.81
CA CYS A 261 1.28 24.77 16.00
C CYS A 261 0.50 26.09 16.03
N LYS A 262 0.03 26.55 14.86
CA LYS A 262 -0.53 27.89 14.75
C LYS A 262 -1.48 28.02 13.57
N ASP A 263 -2.53 28.84 13.74
CA ASP A 263 -3.43 29.19 12.64
C ASP A 263 -2.67 29.96 11.55
N ALA A 264 -2.72 29.46 10.33
CA ALA A 264 -2.06 30.07 9.16
C ALA A 264 -2.42 31.54 8.95
N ARG A 265 -3.65 31.95 9.30
CA ARG A 265 -4.13 33.34 9.20
C ARG A 265 -3.39 34.29 10.16
N THR A 266 -2.73 33.76 11.18
CA THR A 266 -1.99 34.53 12.18
C THR A 266 -0.46 34.55 11.94
N TRP A 267 0.00 33.93 10.87
CA TRP A 267 1.41 34.00 10.45
C TRP A 267 1.72 35.42 9.98
N LYS A 268 2.70 36.01 10.59
CA LYS A 268 3.21 37.36 10.26
C LYS A 268 4.68 37.30 9.98
#